data_3ff2afcca141bf64542501f53895a627
#
_entry.id   3ff2afcca141bf64542501f53895a627
#
_cell.length_a   1.000
_cell.length_b   1.000
_cell.length_c   1.000
_cell.angle_alpha   90.00
_cell.angle_beta   90.00
_cell.angle_gamma   90.00
#
_symmetry.space_group_name_H-M   'P 1'
#
loop_
_entity.id
_entity.type
_entity.pdbx_description
1 polymer ?
#
loop_
_entity_poly.entity_id
_entity_poly.type
_entity_poly.pdbx_seq_one_letter_code
_entity_poly.pdbx_strand_id
1 'polypeptide(L)'
;EVLFSDYKDYKEDEDVMVPVVGIFSHYSEDVSREYVKKMLEKSFLEEVVELLRTRRANAELHAELYELVLHLSEDASANEFFMAQNISALAICSMREELEKDYAGMTAEEKTLSSLLVINLSQTIRRLLKGREVKAVVPVSLLELFHQALEVYHKDDKTTLALLALYEVLVKEESYVESVESKKVLDRMLSLYKECIRSWPIEKSLFKIFRRVSEVKETLAERIVNTGVIEDAALLIQGYARRDQLVKQAMKLFLQLLRLPIAFAHFINSDIVMYVVQLLAVHVENRKVLDLITRTLIELARPDVKEKFVTSDAVTEDLAVMKKYEQTESVQESCLRLLSKLVWIVADFSDDEATEAIETVLVERSSFKENCEIAKHTAIVFNYFAQTAGHRAKVQQSEIVPLLLSGIAIAEDEEAVVNAGEALGAILTIAELVTVFVESNGFPVTLQAFKKFATSQPACVALFHMLSVVLSDKNVEHVETMIMSEGIENLTLPIQSHNEDKELVAASLDVAAKCCVSEMWSGTLSLMDLPLAVLNTLKKWQDEPLIVSPCLVILACAGQEGDTVTLLVENGIYEVTMNALKTHKLNLDVCKGVLLVLHRLTSMDTMESGMDLLAKQPTVDLLIDVIS
;
A
#
# COMPACT_ATOMS: atom_id res chain seq x y z
N GLU A 1 -31.13 34.03 -38.10
CA GLU A 1 -31.11 34.38 -39.56
C GLU A 1 -30.69 35.83 -39.76
N VAL A 2 -31.24 36.81 -39.00
CA VAL A 2 -30.83 38.22 -39.07
C VAL A 2 -29.35 38.41 -38.82
N LEU A 3 -28.81 37.84 -37.73
CA LEU A 3 -27.37 37.93 -37.38
C LEU A 3 -26.46 37.34 -38.47
N PHE A 4 -26.87 36.24 -39.11
CA PHE A 4 -26.10 35.66 -40.23
C PHE A 4 -26.17 36.51 -41.48
N SER A 5 -27.25 37.25 -41.70
CA SER A 5 -27.38 38.21 -42.79
C SER A 5 -26.49 39.43 -42.57
N ASP A 6 -26.59 40.03 -41.35
CA ASP A 6 -25.79 41.19 -40.96
C ASP A 6 -24.30 40.89 -40.98
N TYR A 7 -23.91 39.71 -40.55
CA TYR A 7 -22.53 39.21 -40.62
C TYR A 7 -21.98 39.27 -42.07
N LYS A 8 -22.75 38.81 -43.05
CA LYS A 8 -22.33 38.81 -44.48
C LYS A 8 -22.24 40.21 -45.07
N ASP A 9 -23.12 41.09 -44.65
CA ASP A 9 -23.23 42.45 -45.22
C ASP A 9 -22.15 43.39 -44.66
N TYR A 10 -21.70 43.19 -43.40
CA TYR A 10 -20.78 44.07 -42.69
C TYR A 10 -19.44 43.42 -42.26
N LYS A 11 -19.06 42.31 -42.88
CA LYS A 11 -17.81 41.59 -42.54
C LYS A 11 -16.52 42.38 -42.73
N GLU A 12 -16.56 43.49 -43.46
CA GLU A 12 -15.43 44.40 -43.67
C GLU A 12 -15.35 45.51 -42.60
N ASP A 13 -16.45 45.72 -41.84
CA ASP A 13 -16.52 46.74 -40.78
C ASP A 13 -16.24 46.10 -39.40
N GLU A 14 -15.05 46.37 -38.88
CA GLU A 14 -14.60 45.80 -37.63
C GLU A 14 -15.43 46.27 -36.42
N ASP A 15 -15.95 47.50 -36.43
CA ASP A 15 -16.76 48.03 -35.33
C ASP A 15 -18.13 47.31 -35.24
N VAL A 16 -18.60 46.75 -36.35
CA VAL A 16 -19.80 45.91 -36.40
C VAL A 16 -19.47 44.45 -36.11
N MET A 17 -18.32 43.98 -36.57
CA MET A 17 -17.93 42.58 -36.45
C MET A 17 -17.63 42.15 -35.03
N VAL A 18 -16.99 43.00 -34.19
CA VAL A 18 -16.70 42.68 -32.80
C VAL A 18 -17.97 42.28 -32.04
N PRO A 19 -19.03 43.12 -31.95
CA PRO A 19 -20.24 42.73 -31.24
C PRO A 19 -20.98 41.56 -31.88
N VAL A 20 -20.94 41.41 -33.20
CA VAL A 20 -21.60 40.29 -33.91
C VAL A 20 -20.90 38.96 -33.55
N VAL A 21 -19.58 38.91 -33.57
CA VAL A 21 -18.83 37.71 -33.20
C VAL A 21 -19.00 37.41 -31.72
N GLY A 22 -19.02 38.45 -30.85
CA GLY A 22 -19.28 38.29 -29.41
C GLY A 22 -20.68 37.68 -29.16
N ILE A 23 -21.70 38.10 -29.93
CA ILE A 23 -23.01 37.45 -29.84
C ILE A 23 -22.94 35.99 -30.30
N PHE A 24 -22.23 35.66 -31.36
CA PHE A 24 -22.05 34.27 -31.80
C PHE A 24 -21.30 33.44 -30.76
N SER A 25 -20.24 34.00 -30.14
CA SER A 25 -19.50 33.37 -29.08
C SER A 25 -20.42 33.03 -27.90
N HIS A 26 -21.16 34.01 -27.40
CA HIS A 26 -22.10 33.79 -26.29
C HIS A 26 -23.19 32.76 -26.61
N TYR A 27 -23.75 32.79 -27.80
CA TYR A 27 -24.75 31.79 -28.19
C TYR A 27 -24.16 30.39 -28.43
N SER A 28 -22.89 30.27 -28.71
CA SER A 28 -22.21 28.99 -28.93
C SER A 28 -21.77 28.27 -27.64
N GLU A 29 -21.93 28.88 -26.46
CA GLU A 29 -21.61 28.26 -25.17
C GLU A 29 -22.30 26.91 -24.96
N ASP A 30 -23.47 26.70 -25.55
CA ASP A 30 -24.22 25.45 -25.52
C ASP A 30 -24.42 24.87 -26.93
N VAL A 31 -23.47 24.04 -27.36
CA VAL A 31 -23.47 23.41 -28.71
C VAL A 31 -24.64 22.47 -28.95
N SER A 32 -25.42 22.10 -27.94
CA SER A 32 -26.61 21.26 -28.10
C SER A 32 -27.80 22.00 -28.72
N ARG A 33 -27.77 23.32 -28.73
CA ARG A 33 -28.87 24.15 -29.21
C ARG A 33 -28.99 24.18 -30.75
N GLU A 34 -30.22 24.25 -31.23
CA GLU A 34 -30.51 24.10 -32.67
C GLU A 34 -29.87 25.20 -33.54
N TYR A 35 -29.74 26.43 -33.04
CA TYR A 35 -29.12 27.53 -33.81
C TYR A 35 -27.59 27.34 -33.97
N VAL A 36 -26.95 26.63 -33.06
CA VAL A 36 -25.50 26.31 -33.17
C VAL A 36 -25.24 25.34 -34.32
N LYS A 37 -26.20 24.52 -34.73
CA LYS A 37 -26.06 23.63 -35.89
C LYS A 37 -25.71 24.39 -37.17
N LYS A 38 -26.21 25.62 -37.33
CA LYS A 38 -25.83 26.48 -38.45
C LYS A 38 -24.39 26.99 -38.34
N MET A 39 -23.93 27.26 -37.13
CA MET A 39 -22.53 27.65 -36.87
C MET A 39 -21.55 26.48 -37.09
N LEU A 40 -22.03 25.24 -37.00
CA LEU A 40 -21.25 24.05 -37.30
C LEU A 40 -21.20 23.68 -38.79
N GLU A 41 -21.92 24.43 -39.64
CA GLU A 41 -21.79 24.27 -41.09
C GLU A 41 -20.39 24.64 -41.57
N LYS A 42 -19.84 23.85 -42.47
CA LYS A 42 -18.47 24.02 -42.99
C LYS A 42 -18.18 25.41 -43.51
N SER A 43 -19.16 26.03 -44.21
CA SER A 43 -19.04 27.38 -44.76
C SER A 43 -18.82 28.44 -43.68
N PHE A 44 -19.52 28.35 -42.54
CA PHE A 44 -19.32 29.26 -41.42
C PHE A 44 -17.97 29.04 -40.72
N LEU A 45 -17.58 27.78 -40.53
CA LEU A 45 -16.29 27.46 -39.94
C LEU A 45 -15.11 27.95 -40.81
N GLU A 46 -15.24 27.86 -42.14
CA GLU A 46 -14.27 28.41 -43.11
C GLU A 46 -14.15 29.93 -43.00
N GLU A 47 -15.26 30.64 -42.84
CA GLU A 47 -15.27 32.09 -42.64
C GLU A 47 -14.61 32.51 -41.31
N VAL A 48 -14.88 31.81 -40.21
CA VAL A 48 -14.21 32.05 -38.93
C VAL A 48 -12.70 31.89 -39.06
N VAL A 49 -12.24 30.86 -39.75
CA VAL A 49 -10.80 30.65 -40.01
C VAL A 49 -10.21 31.75 -40.88
N GLU A 50 -10.94 32.21 -41.89
CA GLU A 50 -10.50 33.30 -42.74
C GLU A 50 -10.35 34.62 -41.96
N LEU A 51 -11.32 34.96 -41.10
CA LEU A 51 -11.22 36.13 -40.21
C LEU A 51 -10.03 36.05 -39.26
N LEU A 52 -9.79 34.89 -38.64
CA LEU A 52 -8.63 34.68 -37.79
C LEU A 52 -7.31 34.90 -38.53
N ARG A 53 -7.24 34.61 -39.83
CA ARG A 53 -6.05 34.79 -40.66
C ARG A 53 -5.85 36.23 -41.11
N THR A 54 -6.94 36.93 -41.41
CA THR A 54 -6.92 38.25 -42.06
C THR A 54 -7.00 39.42 -41.11
N ARG A 55 -7.67 39.29 -39.95
CA ARG A 55 -7.99 40.38 -39.02
C ARG A 55 -7.17 40.35 -37.72
N ARG A 56 -5.90 39.96 -37.78
CA ARG A 56 -5.02 39.83 -36.62
C ARG A 56 -4.70 41.16 -35.90
N ALA A 57 -4.82 42.28 -36.60
CA ALA A 57 -4.49 43.60 -36.05
C ALA A 57 -5.50 44.07 -34.98
N ASN A 58 -6.76 43.62 -35.08
CA ASN A 58 -7.80 43.95 -34.12
C ASN A 58 -7.81 42.91 -32.98
N ALA A 59 -7.25 43.27 -31.83
CA ALA A 59 -7.10 42.38 -30.70
C ALA A 59 -8.46 41.96 -30.07
N GLU A 60 -9.45 42.85 -30.08
CA GLU A 60 -10.78 42.60 -29.53
C GLU A 60 -11.53 41.57 -30.39
N LEU A 61 -11.59 41.82 -31.72
CA LEU A 61 -12.16 40.86 -32.66
C LEU A 61 -11.45 39.50 -32.61
N HIS A 62 -10.16 39.53 -32.45
CA HIS A 62 -9.34 38.32 -32.36
C HIS A 62 -9.62 37.52 -31.10
N ALA A 63 -9.82 38.18 -29.96
CA ALA A 63 -10.21 37.54 -28.71
C ALA A 63 -11.58 36.86 -28.78
N GLU A 64 -12.59 37.57 -29.36
CA GLU A 64 -13.92 37.03 -29.57
C GLU A 64 -13.93 35.84 -30.55
N LEU A 65 -13.15 35.91 -31.64
CA LEU A 65 -13.01 34.80 -32.58
C LEU A 65 -12.40 33.54 -31.95
N TYR A 66 -11.40 33.68 -31.10
CA TYR A 66 -10.83 32.52 -30.38
C TYR A 66 -11.78 31.95 -29.33
N GLU A 67 -12.60 32.79 -28.69
CA GLU A 67 -13.64 32.34 -27.78
C GLU A 67 -14.72 31.56 -28.56
N LEU A 68 -15.14 32.05 -29.70
CA LEU A 68 -16.06 31.34 -30.59
C LEU A 68 -15.48 29.98 -31.03
N VAL A 69 -14.22 29.92 -31.48
CA VAL A 69 -13.53 28.66 -31.80
C VAL A 69 -13.47 27.72 -30.61
N LEU A 70 -13.20 28.24 -29.41
CA LEU A 70 -13.18 27.47 -28.20
C LEU A 70 -14.50 26.76 -27.93
N HIS A 71 -15.63 27.48 -28.05
CA HIS A 71 -16.97 26.94 -27.85
C HIS A 71 -17.34 25.94 -28.96
N LEU A 72 -17.16 26.30 -30.21
CA LEU A 72 -17.48 25.40 -31.34
C LEU A 72 -16.64 24.12 -31.35
N SER A 73 -15.41 24.18 -30.83
CA SER A 73 -14.52 23.00 -30.66
C SER A 73 -15.01 21.99 -29.64
N GLU A 74 -16.14 22.20 -28.96
CA GLU A 74 -16.83 21.17 -28.17
C GLU A 74 -17.45 20.10 -29.07
N ASP A 75 -17.90 20.47 -30.27
CA ASP A 75 -18.30 19.52 -31.28
C ASP A 75 -17.10 18.83 -31.92
N ALA A 76 -17.16 17.49 -32.04
CA ALA A 76 -16.04 16.68 -32.53
C ALA A 76 -15.68 17.00 -33.98
N SER A 77 -16.68 17.28 -34.84
CA SER A 77 -16.48 17.55 -36.28
C SER A 77 -15.85 18.93 -36.48
N ALA A 78 -16.31 19.94 -35.73
CA ALA A 78 -15.71 21.27 -35.74
C ALA A 78 -14.27 21.25 -35.19
N ASN A 79 -14.01 20.48 -34.14
CA ASN A 79 -12.67 20.30 -33.62
C ASN A 79 -11.73 19.68 -34.67
N GLU A 80 -12.17 18.64 -35.38
CA GLU A 80 -11.39 18.05 -36.47
C GLU A 80 -11.15 19.03 -37.62
N PHE A 81 -12.16 19.82 -37.99
CA PHE A 81 -12.01 20.85 -38.98
C PHE A 81 -10.98 21.91 -38.58
N PHE A 82 -11.07 22.47 -37.35
CA PHE A 82 -10.11 23.47 -36.88
C PHE A 82 -8.68 22.92 -36.79
N MET A 83 -8.53 21.66 -36.45
CA MET A 83 -7.23 20.99 -36.49
C MET A 83 -6.68 20.88 -37.91
N ALA A 84 -7.50 20.45 -38.86
CA ALA A 84 -7.08 20.36 -40.26
C ALA A 84 -6.70 21.74 -40.86
N GLN A 85 -7.28 22.82 -40.35
CA GLN A 85 -6.93 24.20 -40.68
C GLN A 85 -5.73 24.77 -39.93
N ASN A 86 -5.05 23.96 -39.07
CA ASN A 86 -3.89 24.35 -38.26
C ASN A 86 -4.17 25.53 -37.31
N ILE A 87 -5.36 25.61 -36.71
CA ILE A 87 -5.74 26.70 -35.79
C ILE A 87 -4.83 26.73 -34.56
N SER A 88 -4.33 25.59 -34.11
CA SER A 88 -3.32 25.55 -33.00
C SER A 88 -2.04 26.29 -33.33
N ALA A 89 -1.52 26.15 -34.56
CA ALA A 89 -0.35 26.89 -35.02
C ALA A 89 -0.63 28.39 -35.13
N LEU A 90 -1.84 28.75 -35.61
CA LEU A 90 -2.29 30.13 -35.69
C LEU A 90 -2.39 30.77 -34.31
N ALA A 91 -2.98 30.07 -33.33
CA ALA A 91 -3.08 30.51 -31.93
C ALA A 91 -1.70 30.73 -31.29
N ILE A 92 -0.74 29.85 -31.59
CA ILE A 92 0.65 29.98 -31.12
C ILE A 92 1.31 31.22 -31.73
N CYS A 93 1.09 31.49 -33.03
CA CYS A 93 1.59 32.71 -33.69
C CYS A 93 0.99 33.97 -33.07
N SER A 94 -0.33 33.99 -32.83
CA SER A 94 -1.00 35.11 -32.18
C SER A 94 -0.50 35.36 -30.75
N MET A 95 -0.23 34.29 -30.01
CA MET A 95 0.37 34.41 -28.65
C MET A 95 1.77 35.01 -28.71
N ARG A 96 2.57 34.66 -29.71
CA ARG A 96 3.91 35.26 -29.90
C ARG A 96 3.82 36.74 -30.24
N GLU A 97 2.96 37.11 -31.18
CA GLU A 97 2.73 38.51 -31.54
C GLU A 97 2.26 39.34 -30.34
N GLU A 98 1.45 38.75 -29.45
CA GLU A 98 0.96 39.42 -28.25
C GLU A 98 2.08 39.63 -27.21
N LEU A 99 2.99 38.66 -27.06
CA LEU A 99 4.12 38.74 -26.12
C LEU A 99 5.25 39.69 -26.60
N GLU A 100 5.30 40.02 -27.88
CA GLU A 100 6.24 41.02 -28.43
C GLU A 100 5.84 42.46 -28.10
N LYS A 101 4.58 42.67 -27.65
CA LYS A 101 4.10 44.00 -27.24
C LYS A 101 4.68 44.42 -25.89
N ASP A 102 4.90 45.73 -25.71
CA ASP A 102 5.32 46.28 -24.41
C ASP A 102 4.17 46.29 -23.40
N TYR A 103 3.94 45.15 -22.73
CA TYR A 103 2.88 45.01 -21.73
C TYR A 103 2.99 46.02 -20.59
N ALA A 104 4.19 46.48 -20.20
CA ALA A 104 4.38 47.46 -19.14
C ALA A 104 3.82 48.83 -19.51
N GLY A 105 3.98 49.23 -20.76
CA GLY A 105 3.51 50.49 -21.31
C GLY A 105 2.01 50.55 -21.66
N MET A 106 1.31 49.40 -21.68
CA MET A 106 -0.13 49.36 -22.01
C MET A 106 -1.01 50.04 -20.98
N THR A 107 -2.13 50.58 -21.43
CA THR A 107 -3.25 51.05 -20.58
C THR A 107 -3.93 49.87 -19.85
N ALA A 108 -4.77 50.17 -18.87
CA ALA A 108 -5.50 49.15 -18.14
C ALA A 108 -6.48 48.37 -19.04
N GLU A 109 -7.10 49.02 -20.01
CA GLU A 109 -8.01 48.40 -20.95
C GLU A 109 -7.25 47.47 -21.91
N GLU A 110 -6.12 47.95 -22.47
CA GLU A 110 -5.26 47.12 -23.33
C GLU A 110 -4.72 45.89 -22.57
N LYS A 111 -4.31 46.01 -21.31
CA LYS A 111 -3.90 44.89 -20.48
C LYS A 111 -5.00 43.88 -20.26
N THR A 112 -6.24 44.33 -20.04
CA THR A 112 -7.40 43.46 -19.87
C THR A 112 -7.69 42.67 -21.15
N LEU A 113 -7.64 43.35 -22.30
CA LEU A 113 -7.86 42.72 -23.59
C LEU A 113 -6.76 41.72 -23.94
N SER A 114 -5.50 42.09 -23.70
CA SER A 114 -4.33 41.23 -23.89
C SER A 114 -4.44 39.97 -23.02
N SER A 115 -4.81 40.11 -21.75
CA SER A 115 -5.07 38.99 -20.84
C SER A 115 -6.20 38.08 -21.36
N LEU A 116 -7.31 38.65 -21.82
CA LEU A 116 -8.44 37.88 -22.38
C LEU A 116 -8.01 37.09 -23.61
N LEU A 117 -7.28 37.72 -24.52
CA LEU A 117 -6.77 37.07 -25.74
C LEU A 117 -5.87 35.86 -25.34
N VAL A 118 -4.92 36.03 -24.42
CA VAL A 118 -4.02 34.96 -23.98
C VAL A 118 -4.79 33.83 -23.30
N ILE A 119 -5.85 34.14 -22.52
CA ILE A 119 -6.75 33.14 -21.94
C ILE A 119 -7.40 32.32 -23.05
N ASN A 120 -8.04 32.96 -24.04
CA ASN A 120 -8.76 32.32 -25.10
C ASN A 120 -7.82 31.48 -25.99
N LEU A 121 -6.62 31.99 -26.30
CA LEU A 121 -5.59 31.26 -27.03
C LEU A 121 -5.17 29.98 -26.29
N SER A 122 -4.87 30.11 -24.99
CA SER A 122 -4.44 28.98 -24.15
C SER A 122 -5.51 27.88 -24.04
N GLN A 123 -6.77 28.31 -23.85
CA GLN A 123 -7.90 27.40 -23.76
C GLN A 123 -8.21 26.73 -25.11
N THR A 124 -8.12 27.47 -26.22
CA THR A 124 -8.30 26.93 -27.58
C THR A 124 -7.24 25.85 -27.86
N ILE A 125 -5.95 26.14 -27.63
CA ILE A 125 -4.88 25.15 -27.82
C ILE A 125 -5.15 23.93 -26.95
N ARG A 126 -5.49 24.12 -25.67
CA ARG A 126 -5.81 23.03 -24.75
C ARG A 126 -7.00 22.18 -25.22
N ARG A 127 -8.05 22.80 -25.76
CA ARG A 127 -9.23 22.12 -26.29
C ARG A 127 -8.90 21.28 -27.53
N LEU A 128 -8.13 21.83 -28.44
CA LEU A 128 -7.68 21.15 -29.66
C LEU A 128 -6.75 19.96 -29.36
N LEU A 129 -6.02 20.00 -28.25
CA LEU A 129 -5.16 18.90 -27.79
C LEU A 129 -5.94 17.72 -27.18
N LYS A 130 -7.22 17.90 -26.85
CA LYS A 130 -8.00 16.87 -26.14
C LYS A 130 -8.10 15.57 -26.96
N GLY A 131 -7.58 14.47 -26.42
CA GLY A 131 -7.62 13.15 -27.04
C GLY A 131 -6.57 12.93 -28.15
N ARG A 132 -5.57 13.77 -28.27
CA ARG A 132 -4.53 13.72 -29.32
C ARG A 132 -3.13 13.68 -28.71
N GLU A 133 -2.16 13.22 -29.51
CA GLU A 133 -0.74 13.37 -29.15
C GLU A 133 -0.36 14.85 -29.19
N VAL A 134 0.19 15.33 -28.08
CA VAL A 134 0.54 16.76 -27.92
C VAL A 134 1.60 17.19 -28.94
N LYS A 135 2.59 16.35 -29.21
CA LYS A 135 3.68 16.60 -30.17
C LYS A 135 3.20 16.89 -31.60
N ALA A 136 2.08 16.30 -31.98
CA ALA A 136 1.50 16.51 -33.32
C ALA A 136 0.88 17.92 -33.48
N VAL A 137 0.58 18.59 -32.36
CA VAL A 137 -0.14 19.87 -32.35
C VAL A 137 0.76 21.01 -31.91
N VAL A 138 1.59 20.79 -30.89
CA VAL A 138 2.47 21.81 -30.30
C VAL A 138 3.91 21.29 -30.33
N PRO A 139 4.84 21.93 -31.05
CA PRO A 139 6.25 21.58 -30.99
C PRO A 139 6.88 21.90 -29.62
N VAL A 140 7.73 21.02 -29.12
CA VAL A 140 8.44 21.18 -27.82
C VAL A 140 9.25 22.49 -27.77
N SER A 141 9.73 22.97 -28.90
CA SER A 141 10.49 24.25 -28.99
C SER A 141 9.67 25.49 -28.57
N LEU A 142 8.34 25.37 -28.48
CA LEU A 142 7.44 26.46 -28.09
C LEU A 142 7.18 26.55 -26.57
N LEU A 143 7.76 25.66 -25.77
CA LEU A 143 7.71 25.77 -24.31
C LEU A 143 8.24 27.10 -23.78
N GLU A 144 9.23 27.68 -24.44
CA GLU A 144 9.77 29.01 -24.10
C GLU A 144 8.75 30.12 -24.25
N LEU A 145 7.91 30.05 -25.28
CA LEU A 145 6.84 31.02 -25.48
C LEU A 145 5.83 31.03 -24.33
N PHE A 146 5.41 29.83 -23.89
CA PHE A 146 4.51 29.71 -22.75
C PHE A 146 5.15 30.13 -21.44
N HIS A 147 6.46 29.89 -21.29
CA HIS A 147 7.24 30.40 -20.16
C HIS A 147 7.26 31.93 -20.11
N GLN A 148 7.54 32.57 -21.24
CA GLN A 148 7.49 34.04 -21.38
C GLN A 148 6.09 34.58 -21.05
N ALA A 149 5.02 33.90 -21.50
CA ALA A 149 3.67 34.28 -21.15
C ALA A 149 3.44 34.24 -19.63
N LEU A 150 3.93 33.20 -18.94
CA LEU A 150 3.84 33.16 -17.47
C LEU A 150 4.63 34.28 -16.78
N GLU A 151 5.76 34.70 -17.34
CA GLU A 151 6.50 35.85 -16.81
C GLU A 151 5.77 37.17 -16.96
N VAL A 152 5.10 37.39 -18.07
CA VAL A 152 4.34 38.63 -18.35
C VAL A 152 3.06 38.70 -17.52
N TYR A 153 2.31 37.60 -17.45
CA TYR A 153 0.95 37.58 -16.89
C TYR A 153 0.84 37.01 -15.46
N HIS A 154 1.94 36.75 -14.76
CA HIS A 154 1.94 36.12 -13.43
C HIS A 154 1.12 36.87 -12.35
N LYS A 155 0.84 38.15 -12.55
CA LYS A 155 0.01 38.97 -11.62
C LYS A 155 -1.49 38.89 -11.92
N ASP A 156 -1.86 38.35 -13.07
CA ASP A 156 -3.27 38.09 -13.41
C ASP A 156 -3.58 36.60 -13.18
N ASP A 157 -4.30 36.32 -12.09
CA ASP A 157 -4.65 34.96 -11.68
C ASP A 157 -5.38 34.18 -12.76
N LYS A 158 -6.28 34.83 -13.53
CA LYS A 158 -7.07 34.15 -14.56
C LYS A 158 -6.20 33.70 -15.74
N THR A 159 -5.34 34.60 -16.22
CA THR A 159 -4.40 34.28 -17.30
C THR A 159 -3.39 33.25 -16.86
N THR A 160 -2.83 33.37 -15.65
CA THR A 160 -1.92 32.39 -15.05
C THR A 160 -2.57 31.01 -14.98
N LEU A 161 -3.82 30.91 -14.52
CA LEU A 161 -4.56 29.64 -14.47
C LEU A 161 -4.79 29.02 -15.85
N ALA A 162 -5.11 29.83 -16.87
CA ALA A 162 -5.29 29.36 -18.23
C ALA A 162 -4.00 28.78 -18.80
N LEU A 163 -2.87 29.46 -18.59
CA LEU A 163 -1.53 29.00 -18.98
C LEU A 163 -1.14 27.73 -18.23
N LEU A 164 -1.31 27.66 -16.92
CA LEU A 164 -1.02 26.45 -16.13
C LEU A 164 -1.90 25.28 -16.57
N ALA A 165 -3.16 25.51 -16.89
CA ALA A 165 -4.04 24.47 -17.41
C ALA A 165 -3.58 23.93 -18.78
N LEU A 166 -2.93 24.74 -19.59
CA LEU A 166 -2.25 24.28 -20.81
C LEU A 166 -1.02 23.46 -20.47
N TYR A 167 -0.16 23.92 -19.52
CA TYR A 167 0.97 23.15 -19.03
C TYR A 167 0.60 21.78 -18.46
N GLU A 168 -0.51 21.68 -17.71
CA GLU A 168 -1.01 20.39 -17.21
C GLU A 168 -1.25 19.37 -18.34
N VAL A 169 -1.58 19.82 -19.54
CA VAL A 169 -1.75 18.96 -20.70
C VAL A 169 -0.42 18.62 -21.36
N LEU A 170 0.46 19.62 -21.51
CA LEU A 170 1.76 19.45 -22.15
C LEU A 170 2.64 18.45 -21.38
N VAL A 171 2.73 18.56 -20.05
CA VAL A 171 3.58 17.68 -19.22
C VAL A 171 3.07 16.23 -19.10
N LYS A 172 1.97 15.87 -19.77
CA LYS A 172 1.58 14.47 -19.93
C LYS A 172 2.54 13.70 -20.84
N GLU A 173 3.16 14.39 -21.76
CA GLU A 173 4.17 13.84 -22.68
C GLU A 173 5.56 13.98 -22.09
N GLU A 174 6.30 12.89 -22.05
CA GLU A 174 7.64 12.81 -21.44
C GLU A 174 8.64 13.80 -22.06
N SER A 175 8.61 13.97 -23.38
CA SER A 175 9.48 14.90 -24.10
C SER A 175 9.32 16.37 -23.69
N TYR A 176 8.15 16.76 -23.20
CA TYR A 176 7.96 18.10 -22.66
C TYR A 176 8.57 18.21 -21.26
N VAL A 177 8.47 17.16 -20.43
CA VAL A 177 9.11 17.13 -19.11
C VAL A 177 10.62 17.22 -19.23
N GLU A 178 11.25 16.51 -20.18
CA GLU A 178 12.67 16.62 -20.47
C GLU A 178 13.08 18.05 -20.85
N SER A 179 12.23 18.73 -21.62
CA SER A 179 12.46 20.12 -22.04
C SER A 179 12.24 21.12 -20.91
N VAL A 180 11.43 20.82 -19.90
CA VAL A 180 11.21 21.67 -18.71
C VAL A 180 12.54 21.97 -18.00
N GLU A 181 13.44 20.98 -17.91
CA GLU A 181 14.78 21.18 -17.30
C GLU A 181 15.68 22.06 -18.17
N SER A 182 15.78 21.76 -19.47
CA SER A 182 16.69 22.46 -20.40
C SER A 182 16.31 23.94 -20.59
N LYS A 183 15.04 24.29 -20.41
CA LYS A 183 14.47 25.61 -20.65
C LYS A 183 14.25 26.45 -19.39
N LYS A 184 14.73 26.00 -18.22
CA LYS A 184 14.54 26.65 -16.90
C LYS A 184 13.07 26.92 -16.53
N VAL A 185 12.14 26.23 -17.16
CA VAL A 185 10.69 26.39 -16.93
C VAL A 185 10.33 25.99 -15.51
N LEU A 186 10.97 24.95 -14.96
CA LEU A 186 10.76 24.55 -13.57
C LEU A 186 11.13 25.66 -12.57
N ASP A 187 12.25 26.37 -12.79
CA ASP A 187 12.68 27.47 -11.92
C ASP A 187 11.62 28.55 -11.85
N ARG A 188 11.02 28.89 -12.99
CA ARG A 188 9.93 29.88 -13.03
C ARG A 188 8.68 29.37 -12.35
N MET A 189 8.31 28.11 -12.52
CA MET A 189 7.15 27.51 -11.81
C MET A 189 7.37 27.49 -10.31
N LEU A 190 8.58 27.21 -9.84
CA LEU A 190 8.95 27.25 -8.43
C LEU A 190 8.96 28.70 -7.89
N SER A 191 9.39 29.67 -8.70
CA SER A 191 9.28 31.11 -8.37
C SER A 191 7.82 31.54 -8.27
N LEU A 192 7.01 31.21 -9.28
CA LEU A 192 5.57 31.48 -9.29
C LEU A 192 4.86 30.86 -8.08
N TYR A 193 5.23 29.63 -7.71
CA TYR A 193 4.71 28.98 -6.51
C TYR A 193 4.94 29.84 -5.25
N LYS A 194 6.15 30.37 -5.06
CA LYS A 194 6.49 31.22 -3.92
C LYS A 194 5.80 32.60 -3.97
N GLU A 195 5.60 33.13 -5.16
CA GLU A 195 4.91 34.42 -5.36
C GLU A 195 3.41 34.32 -5.13
N CYS A 196 2.78 33.17 -5.44
CA CYS A 196 1.33 32.96 -5.46
C CYS A 196 0.80 32.18 -4.26
N ILE A 197 1.53 32.09 -3.16
CA ILE A 197 1.20 31.30 -1.94
C ILE A 197 -0.22 31.54 -1.35
N ARG A 198 -0.97 32.52 -1.87
CA ARG A 198 -2.34 32.84 -1.42
C ARG A 198 -3.43 32.45 -2.42
N SER A 199 -3.05 32.00 -3.62
CA SER A 199 -4.00 31.63 -4.67
C SER A 199 -4.11 30.11 -4.79
N TRP A 200 -4.96 29.49 -3.96
CA TRP A 200 -5.15 28.02 -3.94
C TRP A 200 -5.48 27.40 -5.30
N PRO A 201 -6.17 28.09 -6.27
CA PRO A 201 -6.39 27.52 -7.58
C PRO A 201 -5.10 27.38 -8.40
N ILE A 202 -4.19 28.38 -8.31
CA ILE A 202 -2.89 28.35 -8.97
C ILE A 202 -2.04 27.23 -8.39
N GLU A 203 -1.97 27.13 -7.07
CA GLU A 203 -1.17 26.11 -6.37
C GLU A 203 -1.68 24.70 -6.63
N LYS A 204 -3.01 24.51 -6.69
CA LYS A 204 -3.59 23.23 -7.11
C LYS A 204 -3.10 22.79 -8.50
N SER A 205 -2.99 23.71 -9.46
CA SER A 205 -2.48 23.45 -10.80
C SER A 205 -0.96 23.16 -10.77
N LEU A 206 -0.21 23.91 -10.00
CA LEU A 206 1.23 23.67 -9.80
C LEU A 206 1.49 22.30 -9.16
N PHE A 207 0.71 21.86 -8.16
CA PHE A 207 0.84 20.52 -7.59
C PHE A 207 0.64 19.40 -8.61
N LYS A 208 -0.29 19.56 -9.55
CA LYS A 208 -0.47 18.58 -10.63
C LYS A 208 0.74 18.55 -11.56
N ILE A 209 1.28 19.71 -11.91
CA ILE A 209 2.45 19.83 -12.77
C ILE A 209 3.68 19.24 -12.05
N PHE A 210 3.94 19.63 -10.81
CA PHE A 210 5.06 19.12 -10.00
C PHE A 210 4.99 17.61 -9.83
N ARG A 211 3.79 17.07 -9.55
CA ARG A 211 3.60 15.63 -9.47
C ARG A 211 4.01 14.95 -10.78
N ARG A 212 3.50 15.45 -11.92
CA ARG A 212 3.82 14.83 -13.22
C ARG A 212 5.29 14.94 -13.58
N VAL A 213 5.90 16.07 -13.32
CA VAL A 213 7.34 16.27 -13.52
C VAL A 213 8.16 15.31 -12.64
N SER A 214 7.74 15.11 -11.39
CA SER A 214 8.39 14.18 -10.46
C SER A 214 8.21 12.71 -10.83
N GLU A 215 7.13 12.35 -11.55
CA GLU A 215 6.89 10.98 -12.04
C GLU A 215 7.88 10.59 -13.15
N VAL A 216 8.32 11.56 -13.96
CA VAL A 216 9.14 11.31 -15.14
C VAL A 216 10.64 11.36 -14.81
N LYS A 217 11.08 12.29 -13.96
CA LYS A 217 12.50 12.53 -13.72
C LYS A 217 12.82 12.82 -12.25
N GLU A 218 13.62 11.96 -11.65
CA GLU A 218 14.04 12.03 -10.24
C GLU A 218 14.78 13.33 -9.91
N THR A 219 15.70 13.77 -10.78
CA THR A 219 16.47 15.01 -10.57
C THR A 219 15.58 16.26 -10.49
N LEU A 220 14.46 16.28 -11.23
CA LEU A 220 13.48 17.36 -11.14
C LEU A 220 12.65 17.26 -9.85
N ALA A 221 12.35 16.04 -9.42
CA ALA A 221 11.67 15.79 -8.15
C ALA A 221 12.54 16.25 -6.96
N GLU A 222 13.83 15.96 -6.96
CA GLU A 222 14.79 16.45 -5.96
C GLU A 222 14.85 17.98 -5.91
N ARG A 223 14.83 18.66 -7.06
CA ARG A 223 14.79 20.12 -7.10
C ARG A 223 13.51 20.69 -6.50
N ILE A 224 12.35 20.07 -6.76
CA ILE A 224 11.07 20.46 -6.17
C ILE A 224 11.14 20.33 -4.63
N VAL A 225 11.66 19.22 -4.12
CA VAL A 225 11.86 18.98 -2.68
C VAL A 225 12.77 20.04 -2.07
N ASN A 226 13.97 20.25 -2.64
CA ASN A 226 14.97 21.18 -2.12
C ASN A 226 14.52 22.67 -2.15
N THR A 227 13.45 22.99 -2.87
CA THR A 227 12.89 24.35 -2.91
C THR A 227 11.92 24.63 -1.74
N GLY A 228 11.61 23.65 -0.90
CA GLY A 228 10.71 23.80 0.25
C GLY A 228 9.23 23.67 -0.09
N VAL A 229 8.90 23.06 -1.24
CA VAL A 229 7.50 22.86 -1.68
C VAL A 229 6.71 22.00 -0.68
N ILE A 230 7.37 21.06 0.02
CA ILE A 230 6.72 20.19 1.01
C ILE A 230 6.23 21.01 2.21
N GLU A 231 7.10 21.84 2.77
CA GLU A 231 6.82 22.68 3.92
C GLU A 231 5.75 23.73 3.62
N ASP A 232 5.88 24.39 2.49
CA ASP A 232 4.92 25.40 2.04
C ASP A 232 3.54 24.79 1.75
N ALA A 233 3.51 23.58 1.12
CA ALA A 233 2.28 22.84 0.88
C ALA A 233 1.60 22.41 2.18
N ALA A 234 2.37 22.10 3.23
CA ALA A 234 1.86 21.79 4.55
C ALA A 234 1.09 22.99 5.16
N LEU A 235 1.71 24.17 5.12
CA LEU A 235 1.08 25.41 5.60
C LEU A 235 -0.17 25.77 4.79
N LEU A 236 -0.13 25.54 3.49
CA LEU A 236 -1.26 25.78 2.61
C LEU A 236 -2.45 24.86 2.93
N ILE A 237 -2.17 23.56 3.13
CA ILE A 237 -3.19 22.59 3.51
C ILE A 237 -3.82 22.97 4.85
N GLN A 238 -3.05 23.43 5.82
CA GLN A 238 -3.55 23.93 7.09
C GLN A 238 -4.51 25.12 6.88
N GLY A 239 -4.12 26.10 6.06
CA GLY A 239 -4.93 27.30 5.79
C GLY A 239 -6.21 27.02 4.98
N TYR A 240 -6.18 26.02 4.11
CA TYR A 240 -7.25 25.66 3.18
C TYR A 240 -7.76 24.22 3.36
N ALA A 241 -7.75 23.71 4.59
CA ALA A 241 -8.07 22.31 4.91
C ALA A 241 -9.40 21.82 4.31
N ARG A 242 -10.42 22.69 4.19
CA ARG A 242 -11.74 22.35 3.64
C ARG A 242 -11.83 22.35 2.11
N ARG A 243 -10.72 22.59 1.40
CA ARG A 243 -10.70 22.64 -0.07
C ARG A 243 -10.30 21.27 -0.65
N ASP A 244 -11.27 20.36 -0.79
CA ASP A 244 -11.09 18.99 -1.26
C ASP A 244 -10.15 18.84 -2.47
N GLN A 245 -10.30 19.71 -3.47
CA GLN A 245 -9.52 19.63 -4.69
C GLN A 245 -8.05 20.00 -4.49
N LEU A 246 -7.77 20.92 -3.60
CA LEU A 246 -6.40 21.30 -3.23
C LEU A 246 -5.75 20.17 -2.44
N VAL A 247 -6.40 19.73 -1.35
CA VAL A 247 -5.92 18.64 -0.49
C VAL A 247 -5.67 17.38 -1.33
N LYS A 248 -6.59 17.03 -2.23
CA LYS A 248 -6.44 15.91 -3.15
C LYS A 248 -5.17 15.98 -4.00
N GLN A 249 -4.82 17.16 -4.54
CA GLN A 249 -3.63 17.29 -5.38
C GLN A 249 -2.36 17.32 -4.53
N ALA A 250 -2.38 17.94 -3.36
CA ALA A 250 -1.28 17.93 -2.42
C ALA A 250 -0.96 16.49 -1.96
N MET A 251 -1.96 15.71 -1.54
CA MET A 251 -1.74 14.31 -1.14
C MET A 251 -1.15 13.48 -2.29
N LYS A 252 -1.62 13.69 -3.52
CA LYS A 252 -1.05 13.00 -4.68
C LYS A 252 0.40 13.40 -4.94
N LEU A 253 0.75 14.66 -4.75
CA LEU A 253 2.13 15.12 -4.86
C LEU A 253 2.98 14.51 -3.74
N PHE A 254 2.51 14.51 -2.50
CA PHE A 254 3.23 13.92 -1.36
C PHE A 254 3.50 12.44 -1.57
N LEU A 255 2.49 11.66 -1.97
CA LEU A 255 2.66 10.24 -2.29
C LEU A 255 3.70 10.00 -3.40
N GLN A 256 3.79 10.91 -4.37
CA GLN A 256 4.82 10.82 -5.40
C GLN A 256 6.22 11.16 -4.86
N LEU A 257 6.33 12.22 -4.06
CA LEU A 257 7.62 12.66 -3.50
C LEU A 257 8.15 11.71 -2.42
N LEU A 258 7.26 11.07 -1.62
CA LEU A 258 7.65 10.09 -0.60
C LEU A 258 8.39 8.85 -1.14
N ARG A 259 8.35 8.64 -2.46
CA ARG A 259 9.19 7.62 -3.11
C ARG A 259 10.68 7.96 -3.10
N LEU A 260 11.02 9.23 -2.86
CA LEU A 260 12.40 9.72 -2.82
C LEU A 260 12.91 9.74 -1.37
N PRO A 261 14.05 9.12 -1.08
CA PRO A 261 14.62 9.14 0.27
C PRO A 261 14.88 10.56 0.81
N ILE A 262 15.32 11.49 -0.04
CA ILE A 262 15.58 12.88 0.33
C ILE A 262 14.30 13.61 0.78
N ALA A 263 13.17 13.34 0.16
CA ALA A 263 11.90 13.97 0.51
C ALA A 263 11.46 13.59 1.92
N PHE A 264 11.72 12.35 2.34
CA PHE A 264 11.33 11.86 3.66
C PHE A 264 11.93 12.69 4.81
N ALA A 265 13.18 13.16 4.66
CA ALA A 265 13.80 14.05 5.64
C ALA A 265 13.03 15.38 5.79
N HIS A 266 12.50 15.94 4.70
CA HIS A 266 11.66 17.13 4.74
C HIS A 266 10.32 16.88 5.44
N PHE A 267 9.69 15.71 5.22
CA PHE A 267 8.48 15.32 5.94
C PHE A 267 8.72 15.12 7.44
N ILE A 268 9.86 14.55 7.84
CA ILE A 268 10.23 14.41 9.26
C ILE A 268 10.42 15.77 9.93
N ASN A 269 11.08 16.71 9.28
CA ASN A 269 11.42 18.00 9.86
C ASN A 269 10.26 19.01 9.87
N SER A 270 9.21 18.77 9.08
CA SER A 270 8.02 19.63 9.01
C SER A 270 6.88 19.10 9.89
N ASP A 271 5.89 19.93 10.21
CA ASP A 271 4.69 19.54 10.97
C ASP A 271 3.60 18.90 10.08
N ILE A 272 3.98 18.45 8.90
CA ILE A 272 3.06 17.96 7.89
C ILE A 272 2.27 16.72 8.35
N VAL A 273 2.91 15.82 9.13
CA VAL A 273 2.24 14.64 9.69
C VAL A 273 1.04 15.06 10.53
N MET A 274 1.23 16.05 11.42
CA MET A 274 0.17 16.56 12.28
C MET A 274 -0.98 17.19 11.45
N TYR A 275 -0.64 17.97 10.41
CA TYR A 275 -1.66 18.57 9.55
C TYR A 275 -2.42 17.52 8.74
N VAL A 276 -1.72 16.49 8.23
CA VAL A 276 -2.35 15.41 7.47
C VAL A 276 -3.25 14.55 8.36
N VAL A 277 -2.89 14.30 9.62
CA VAL A 277 -3.77 13.62 10.60
C VAL A 277 -5.05 14.42 10.83
N GLN A 278 -4.94 15.74 11.04
CA GLN A 278 -6.13 16.62 11.23
C GLN A 278 -7.08 16.61 10.04
N LEU A 279 -6.58 16.32 8.83
CA LEU A 279 -7.44 16.20 7.63
C LEU A 279 -8.35 14.96 7.66
N LEU A 280 -8.07 13.93 8.46
CA LEU A 280 -8.96 12.78 8.63
C LEU A 280 -10.34 13.23 9.10
N ALA A 281 -10.39 14.04 10.17
CA ALA A 281 -11.64 14.58 10.70
C ALA A 281 -12.34 15.54 9.72
N VAL A 282 -11.57 16.38 9.00
CA VAL A 282 -12.11 17.38 8.08
C VAL A 282 -12.76 16.76 6.83
N HIS A 283 -12.13 15.73 6.26
CA HIS A 283 -12.56 15.11 5.00
C HIS A 283 -13.32 13.79 5.18
N VAL A 284 -13.80 13.56 6.37
CA VAL A 284 -14.52 12.33 6.70
C VAL A 284 -15.72 12.05 5.77
N GLU A 285 -16.33 13.07 5.16
CA GLU A 285 -17.43 12.93 4.18
C GLU A 285 -16.95 12.66 2.74
N ASN A 286 -15.68 12.89 2.44
CA ASN A 286 -15.14 12.74 1.08
C ASN A 286 -14.23 11.53 0.96
N ARG A 287 -14.82 10.34 0.71
CA ARG A 287 -14.11 9.07 0.61
C ARG A 287 -12.86 9.11 -0.29
N LYS A 288 -12.91 9.82 -1.44
CA LYS A 288 -11.76 9.87 -2.38
C LYS A 288 -10.59 10.69 -1.84
N VAL A 289 -10.86 11.68 -1.00
CA VAL A 289 -9.82 12.46 -0.34
C VAL A 289 -9.31 11.70 0.87
N LEU A 290 -10.20 11.09 1.63
CA LEU A 290 -9.88 10.26 2.79
C LEU A 290 -8.91 9.11 2.45
N ASP A 291 -9.18 8.36 1.36
CA ASP A 291 -8.26 7.31 0.88
C ASP A 291 -6.85 7.84 0.59
N LEU A 292 -6.74 9.04 0.01
CA LEU A 292 -5.43 9.64 -0.25
C LEU A 292 -4.73 10.10 1.03
N ILE A 293 -5.48 10.59 2.02
CA ILE A 293 -4.95 10.99 3.32
C ILE A 293 -4.42 9.76 4.06
N THR A 294 -5.22 8.71 4.19
CA THR A 294 -4.81 7.45 4.85
C THR A 294 -3.60 6.83 4.18
N ARG A 295 -3.56 6.77 2.85
CA ARG A 295 -2.39 6.28 2.10
C ARG A 295 -1.15 7.14 2.35
N THR A 296 -1.29 8.46 2.42
CA THR A 296 -0.15 9.34 2.73
C THR A 296 0.36 9.10 4.15
N LEU A 297 -0.54 8.91 5.12
CA LEU A 297 -0.17 8.59 6.51
C LEU A 297 0.50 7.22 6.62
N ILE A 298 0.03 6.21 5.87
CA ILE A 298 0.65 4.88 5.80
C ILE A 298 2.10 4.96 5.31
N GLU A 299 2.37 5.75 4.27
CA GLU A 299 3.73 5.94 3.75
C GLU A 299 4.62 6.74 4.71
N LEU A 300 4.03 7.67 5.48
CA LEU A 300 4.72 8.43 6.51
C LEU A 300 4.90 7.63 7.81
N ALA A 301 4.17 6.55 8.02
CA ALA A 301 4.18 5.74 9.23
C ALA A 301 5.49 4.95 9.36
N ARG A 302 6.53 5.62 9.91
CA ARG A 302 7.86 5.07 10.18
C ARG A 302 8.32 5.44 11.59
N PRO A 303 9.24 4.68 12.20
CA PRO A 303 9.69 4.95 13.57
C PRO A 303 10.19 6.37 13.82
N ASP A 304 10.84 6.99 12.82
CA ASP A 304 11.42 8.33 12.91
C ASP A 304 10.38 9.45 13.13
N VAL A 305 9.10 9.18 12.86
CA VAL A 305 7.99 10.14 13.02
C VAL A 305 7.02 9.77 14.17
N LYS A 306 7.38 8.80 15.01
CA LYS A 306 6.57 8.32 16.14
C LYS A 306 5.97 9.48 16.96
N GLU A 307 6.82 10.39 17.42
CA GLU A 307 6.39 11.50 18.29
C GLU A 307 5.30 12.38 17.65
N LYS A 308 5.36 12.56 16.33
CA LYS A 308 4.35 13.36 15.61
C LYS A 308 3.01 12.65 15.51
N PHE A 309 3.00 11.33 15.33
CA PHE A 309 1.78 10.54 15.36
C PHE A 309 1.14 10.51 16.76
N VAL A 310 1.94 10.40 17.81
CA VAL A 310 1.47 10.46 19.20
C VAL A 310 0.91 11.85 19.49
N THR A 311 1.65 12.92 19.18
CA THR A 311 1.24 14.32 19.48
C THR A 311 -0.02 14.74 18.71
N SER A 312 -0.30 14.11 17.56
CA SER A 312 -1.47 14.43 16.73
C SER A 312 -2.68 13.54 17.00
N ASP A 313 -2.63 12.68 18.01
CA ASP A 313 -3.70 11.73 18.36
C ASP A 313 -4.15 10.85 17.17
N ALA A 314 -3.18 10.44 16.33
CA ALA A 314 -3.45 9.79 15.04
C ALA A 314 -4.29 8.50 15.17
N VAL A 315 -4.08 7.72 16.24
CA VAL A 315 -4.86 6.51 16.51
C VAL A 315 -6.31 6.86 16.82
N THR A 316 -6.54 7.83 17.69
CA THR A 316 -7.89 8.29 18.09
C THR A 316 -8.67 8.84 16.89
N GLU A 317 -8.02 9.63 16.04
CA GLU A 317 -8.64 10.18 14.81
C GLU A 317 -8.98 9.07 13.81
N ASP A 318 -8.10 8.07 13.63
CA ASP A 318 -8.35 6.94 12.75
C ASP A 318 -9.53 6.08 13.25
N LEU A 319 -9.55 5.75 14.54
CA LEU A 319 -10.65 5.02 15.18
C LEU A 319 -11.98 5.79 15.10
N ALA A 320 -11.97 7.11 15.21
CA ALA A 320 -13.16 7.94 15.05
C ALA A 320 -13.74 7.85 13.63
N VAL A 321 -12.86 7.82 12.61
CA VAL A 321 -13.26 7.60 11.21
C VAL A 321 -13.84 6.20 11.03
N MET A 322 -13.21 5.16 11.58
CA MET A 322 -13.70 3.78 11.53
C MET A 322 -15.10 3.67 12.10
N LYS A 323 -15.34 4.19 13.31
CA LYS A 323 -16.67 4.19 13.96
C LYS A 323 -17.73 4.93 13.14
N LYS A 324 -17.37 6.04 12.51
CA LYS A 324 -18.31 6.80 11.67
C LYS A 324 -18.73 6.04 10.42
N TYR A 325 -17.85 5.22 9.86
CA TYR A 325 -18.05 4.52 8.60
C TYR A 325 -18.15 2.99 8.75
N GLU A 326 -18.69 2.50 9.86
CA GLU A 326 -18.83 1.06 10.18
C GLU A 326 -19.35 0.19 9.03
N GLN A 327 -20.19 0.75 8.15
CA GLN A 327 -20.82 0.03 7.04
C GLN A 327 -20.09 0.22 5.70
N THR A 328 -18.93 0.93 5.68
CA THR A 328 -18.24 1.27 4.43
C THR A 328 -16.93 0.51 4.32
N GLU A 329 -16.98 -0.69 3.74
CA GLU A 329 -15.87 -1.64 3.63
C GLU A 329 -14.53 -1.01 3.22
N SER A 330 -14.51 -0.19 2.18
CA SER A 330 -13.25 0.40 1.69
C SER A 330 -12.68 1.52 2.55
N VAL A 331 -13.48 2.16 3.40
CA VAL A 331 -12.98 3.09 4.42
C VAL A 331 -12.36 2.27 5.53
N GLN A 332 -13.04 1.22 5.96
CA GLN A 332 -12.56 0.32 6.98
C GLN A 332 -11.22 -0.33 6.60
N GLU A 333 -11.11 -0.84 5.37
CA GLU A 333 -9.86 -1.38 4.85
C GLU A 333 -8.71 -0.36 4.92
N SER A 334 -8.96 0.88 4.49
CA SER A 334 -7.94 1.94 4.48
C SER A 334 -7.51 2.35 5.89
N CYS A 335 -8.46 2.55 6.80
CA CYS A 335 -8.20 2.93 8.18
C CYS A 335 -7.55 1.79 8.96
N LEU A 336 -8.03 0.57 8.82
CA LEU A 336 -7.44 -0.60 9.49
C LEU A 336 -6.01 -0.87 9.01
N ARG A 337 -5.72 -0.61 7.71
CA ARG A 337 -4.35 -0.64 7.18
C ARG A 337 -3.47 0.43 7.84
N LEU A 338 -3.99 1.65 8.08
CA LEU A 338 -3.28 2.68 8.81
C LEU A 338 -3.05 2.26 10.26
N LEU A 339 -4.09 1.83 10.96
CA LEU A 339 -4.02 1.36 12.34
C LEU A 339 -2.99 0.24 12.51
N SER A 340 -2.96 -0.73 11.58
CA SER A 340 -1.99 -1.83 11.61
C SER A 340 -0.51 -1.38 11.53
N LYS A 341 -0.25 -0.21 10.94
CA LYS A 341 1.10 0.41 10.98
C LYS A 341 1.32 1.22 12.25
N LEU A 342 0.30 1.97 12.67
CA LEU A 342 0.39 2.84 13.84
C LEU A 342 0.63 2.04 15.13
N VAL A 343 0.03 0.87 15.33
CA VAL A 343 0.21 0.06 16.54
C VAL A 343 1.68 -0.29 16.80
N TRP A 344 2.44 -0.60 15.74
CA TRP A 344 3.87 -0.92 15.86
C TRP A 344 4.77 0.31 16.04
N ILE A 345 4.32 1.49 15.60
CA ILE A 345 5.10 2.72 15.63
C ILE A 345 4.85 3.49 16.93
N VAL A 346 3.59 3.68 17.29
CA VAL A 346 3.20 4.41 18.50
C VAL A 346 3.64 3.64 19.74
N ALA A 347 3.39 2.34 19.80
CA ALA A 347 3.90 1.36 20.77
C ALA A 347 3.58 1.61 22.28
N ASP A 348 3.07 2.79 22.65
CA ASP A 348 2.73 3.18 24.02
C ASP A 348 1.24 3.51 24.14
N PHE A 349 0.40 2.48 24.02
CA PHE A 349 -1.05 2.61 24.18
C PHE A 349 -1.42 2.66 25.65
N SER A 350 -2.28 3.58 26.03
CA SER A 350 -3.01 3.51 27.30
C SER A 350 -3.98 2.32 27.31
N ASP A 351 -4.42 1.94 28.48
CA ASP A 351 -5.39 0.84 28.61
C ASP A 351 -6.72 1.13 27.90
N ASP A 352 -7.16 2.38 27.92
CA ASP A 352 -8.41 2.80 27.27
C ASP A 352 -8.27 2.79 25.76
N GLU A 353 -7.19 3.34 25.20
CA GLU A 353 -6.91 3.33 23.75
C GLU A 353 -6.77 1.90 23.21
N ALA A 354 -6.06 1.03 23.92
CA ALA A 354 -5.94 -0.37 23.54
C ALA A 354 -7.31 -1.09 23.52
N THR A 355 -8.16 -0.84 24.52
CA THR A 355 -9.50 -1.40 24.60
C THR A 355 -10.35 -0.89 23.44
N GLU A 356 -10.36 0.41 23.19
CA GLU A 356 -11.11 1.04 22.11
C GLU A 356 -10.69 0.51 20.73
N ALA A 357 -9.37 0.36 20.50
CA ALA A 357 -8.84 -0.18 19.26
C ALA A 357 -9.28 -1.64 19.04
N ILE A 358 -9.15 -2.49 20.07
CA ILE A 358 -9.53 -3.91 20.00
C ILE A 358 -11.03 -4.05 19.74
N GLU A 359 -11.90 -3.32 20.46
CA GLU A 359 -13.34 -3.36 20.29
C GLU A 359 -13.76 -2.88 18.89
N THR A 360 -13.17 -1.78 18.40
CA THR A 360 -13.46 -1.25 17.07
C THR A 360 -13.09 -2.28 16.00
N VAL A 361 -11.89 -2.84 16.05
CA VAL A 361 -11.41 -3.84 15.09
C VAL A 361 -12.25 -5.12 15.14
N LEU A 362 -12.74 -5.52 16.31
CA LEU A 362 -13.59 -6.68 16.49
C LEU A 362 -14.94 -6.51 15.79
N VAL A 363 -15.57 -5.35 15.94
CA VAL A 363 -16.82 -5.00 15.26
C VAL A 363 -16.64 -5.01 13.75
N GLU A 364 -15.59 -4.37 13.25
CA GLU A 364 -15.24 -4.28 11.84
C GLU A 364 -15.07 -5.67 11.21
N ARG A 365 -14.20 -6.49 11.81
CA ARG A 365 -13.92 -7.84 11.31
C ARG A 365 -15.18 -8.71 11.30
N SER A 366 -16.05 -8.53 12.29
CA SER A 366 -17.34 -9.24 12.36
C SER A 366 -18.29 -8.83 11.25
N SER A 367 -18.21 -7.58 10.78
CA SER A 367 -19.05 -7.03 9.71
C SER A 367 -18.56 -7.45 8.30
N PHE A 368 -17.25 -7.58 8.08
CA PHE A 368 -16.63 -7.85 6.77
C PHE A 368 -15.82 -9.15 6.75
N LYS A 369 -16.48 -10.25 7.11
CA LYS A 369 -15.84 -11.58 7.30
C LYS A 369 -15.12 -12.13 6.06
N GLU A 370 -15.60 -11.79 4.86
CA GLU A 370 -15.07 -12.31 3.60
C GLU A 370 -13.94 -11.43 3.00
N ASN A 371 -13.64 -10.28 3.61
CA ASN A 371 -12.59 -9.40 3.11
C ASN A 371 -11.21 -9.83 3.65
N CYS A 372 -10.33 -10.28 2.74
CA CYS A 372 -8.99 -10.78 3.07
C CYS A 372 -8.05 -9.67 3.57
N GLU A 373 -8.14 -8.44 3.04
CA GLU A 373 -7.31 -7.31 3.48
C GLU A 373 -7.70 -6.86 4.90
N ILE A 374 -9.01 -6.78 5.19
CA ILE A 374 -9.49 -6.49 6.56
C ILE A 374 -9.03 -7.60 7.52
N ALA A 375 -9.12 -8.87 7.11
CA ALA A 375 -8.65 -9.99 7.92
C ALA A 375 -7.15 -9.91 8.21
N LYS A 376 -6.35 -9.59 7.21
CA LYS A 376 -4.89 -9.40 7.33
C LYS A 376 -4.55 -8.31 8.34
N HIS A 377 -5.09 -7.10 8.16
CA HIS A 377 -4.76 -5.99 9.04
C HIS A 377 -5.32 -6.18 10.46
N THR A 378 -6.47 -6.86 10.60
CA THR A 378 -6.98 -7.32 11.90
C THR A 378 -5.98 -8.23 12.61
N ALA A 379 -5.43 -9.20 11.90
CA ALA A 379 -4.44 -10.11 12.45
C ALA A 379 -3.19 -9.37 12.93
N ILE A 380 -2.70 -8.39 12.17
CA ILE A 380 -1.55 -7.56 12.56
C ILE A 380 -1.83 -6.78 13.85
N VAL A 381 -3.01 -6.15 13.96
CA VAL A 381 -3.40 -5.39 15.17
C VAL A 381 -3.52 -6.31 16.39
N PHE A 382 -4.20 -7.45 16.24
CA PHE A 382 -4.33 -8.40 17.35
C PHE A 382 -3.00 -9.06 17.72
N ASN A 383 -2.11 -9.32 16.75
CA ASN A 383 -0.77 -9.81 17.01
C ASN A 383 0.01 -8.82 17.88
N TYR A 384 0.01 -7.53 17.53
CA TYR A 384 0.66 -6.50 18.34
C TYR A 384 0.17 -6.52 19.79
N PHE A 385 -1.13 -6.48 20.04
CA PHE A 385 -1.68 -6.48 21.39
C PHE A 385 -1.45 -7.82 22.12
N ALA A 386 -1.47 -8.95 21.42
CA ALA A 386 -1.18 -10.26 21.98
C ALA A 386 0.28 -10.41 22.43
N GLN A 387 1.22 -9.81 21.69
CA GLN A 387 2.65 -9.82 22.06
C GLN A 387 2.98 -8.82 23.19
N THR A 388 2.16 -7.78 23.35
CA THR A 388 2.37 -6.76 24.38
C THR A 388 1.84 -7.24 25.73
N ALA A 389 2.72 -7.47 26.71
CA ALA A 389 2.38 -8.07 28.01
C ALA A 389 1.24 -7.33 28.75
N GLY A 390 1.20 -5.98 28.69
CA GLY A 390 0.15 -5.17 29.32
C GLY A 390 -1.22 -5.30 28.69
N HIS A 391 -1.31 -5.67 27.40
CA HIS A 391 -2.56 -5.69 26.65
C HIS A 391 -3.03 -7.10 26.25
N ARG A 392 -2.19 -8.13 26.44
CA ARG A 392 -2.53 -9.52 26.09
C ARG A 392 -3.86 -9.98 26.64
N ALA A 393 -4.14 -9.68 27.90
CA ALA A 393 -5.40 -10.05 28.55
C ALA A 393 -6.64 -9.47 27.86
N LYS A 394 -6.51 -8.34 27.15
CA LYS A 394 -7.62 -7.68 26.44
C LYS A 394 -8.00 -8.40 25.14
N VAL A 395 -7.03 -9.06 24.48
CA VAL A 395 -7.26 -9.87 23.27
C VAL A 395 -7.54 -11.35 23.59
N GLN A 396 -7.42 -11.76 24.84
CA GLN A 396 -7.79 -13.11 25.30
C GLN A 396 -9.31 -13.23 25.49
N GLN A 397 -10.04 -13.04 24.39
CA GLN A 397 -11.50 -13.11 24.32
C GLN A 397 -11.94 -14.23 23.37
N SER A 398 -13.00 -14.95 23.73
CA SER A 398 -13.49 -16.10 22.95
C SER A 398 -13.89 -15.74 21.50
N GLU A 399 -14.34 -14.51 21.27
CA GLU A 399 -14.78 -14.02 19.97
C GLU A 399 -13.63 -13.80 18.98
N ILE A 400 -12.40 -13.54 19.47
CA ILE A 400 -11.21 -13.27 18.64
C ILE A 400 -10.70 -14.55 17.98
N VAL A 401 -10.75 -15.69 18.66
CA VAL A 401 -10.26 -16.97 18.13
C VAL A 401 -10.91 -17.35 16.80
N PRO A 402 -12.25 -17.44 16.67
CA PRO A 402 -12.89 -17.78 15.40
C PRO A 402 -12.70 -16.72 14.33
N LEU A 403 -12.52 -15.43 14.68
CA LEU A 403 -12.25 -14.37 13.73
C LEU A 403 -10.84 -14.49 13.11
N LEU A 404 -9.83 -14.80 13.91
CA LEU A 404 -8.49 -15.05 13.41
C LEU A 404 -8.44 -16.33 12.57
N LEU A 405 -9.10 -17.41 12.98
CA LEU A 405 -9.22 -18.64 12.21
C LEU A 405 -9.91 -18.40 10.86
N SER A 406 -11.01 -17.65 10.83
CA SER A 406 -11.66 -17.27 9.56
C SER A 406 -10.72 -16.43 8.67
N GLY A 407 -9.86 -15.61 9.28
CA GLY A 407 -8.82 -14.87 8.56
C GLY A 407 -7.80 -15.78 7.90
N ILE A 408 -7.29 -16.79 8.63
CA ILE A 408 -6.39 -17.81 8.09
C ILE A 408 -7.04 -18.55 6.92
N ALA A 409 -8.32 -18.91 7.04
CA ALA A 409 -9.03 -19.67 6.01
C ALA A 409 -9.14 -18.92 4.66
N ILE A 410 -9.33 -17.61 4.71
CA ILE A 410 -9.46 -16.76 3.50
C ILE A 410 -8.15 -16.10 3.09
N ALA A 411 -7.07 -16.21 3.88
CA ALA A 411 -5.79 -15.53 3.62
C ALA A 411 -5.27 -15.81 2.21
N GLU A 412 -4.86 -14.76 1.50
CA GLU A 412 -4.26 -14.85 0.16
C GLU A 412 -2.74 -14.72 0.21
N ASP A 413 -2.20 -14.10 1.26
CA ASP A 413 -0.76 -13.90 1.46
C ASP A 413 -0.25 -14.51 2.78
N GLU A 414 1.08 -14.70 2.85
CA GLU A 414 1.74 -15.29 4.01
C GLU A 414 1.70 -14.38 5.24
N GLU A 415 1.74 -13.05 5.06
CA GLU A 415 1.76 -12.09 6.16
C GLU A 415 0.50 -12.19 7.02
N ALA A 416 -0.65 -12.43 6.39
CA ALA A 416 -1.91 -12.65 7.09
C ALA A 416 -1.87 -13.90 7.98
N VAL A 417 -1.31 -15.01 7.46
CA VAL A 417 -1.20 -16.27 8.19
C VAL A 417 -0.18 -16.17 9.33
N VAL A 418 0.97 -15.54 9.08
CA VAL A 418 1.99 -15.32 10.11
C VAL A 418 1.41 -14.56 11.29
N ASN A 419 0.84 -13.38 11.04
CA ASN A 419 0.30 -12.55 12.12
C ASN A 419 -0.86 -13.23 12.86
N ALA A 420 -1.76 -13.90 12.15
CA ALA A 420 -2.86 -14.63 12.79
C ALA A 420 -2.37 -15.83 13.61
N GLY A 421 -1.39 -16.58 13.11
CA GLY A 421 -0.76 -17.70 13.81
C GLY A 421 -0.03 -17.27 15.07
N GLU A 422 0.76 -16.20 15.00
CA GLU A 422 1.45 -15.62 16.15
C GLU A 422 0.49 -15.06 17.20
N ALA A 423 -0.57 -14.33 16.75
CA ALA A 423 -1.61 -13.83 17.65
C ALA A 423 -2.31 -14.99 18.38
N LEU A 424 -2.76 -16.00 17.64
CA LEU A 424 -3.37 -17.20 18.22
C LEU A 424 -2.41 -17.92 19.17
N GLY A 425 -1.14 -18.11 18.78
CA GLY A 425 -0.12 -18.70 19.67
C GLY A 425 0.04 -17.95 20.99
N ALA A 426 -0.04 -16.62 20.96
CA ALA A 426 0.08 -15.80 22.16
C ALA A 426 -1.17 -15.85 23.07
N ILE A 427 -2.39 -15.98 22.49
CA ILE A 427 -3.64 -15.96 23.26
C ILE A 427 -4.12 -17.35 23.70
N LEU A 428 -3.81 -18.43 22.99
CA LEU A 428 -4.23 -19.81 23.28
C LEU A 428 -3.47 -20.45 24.45
N THR A 429 -2.88 -19.64 25.30
CA THR A 429 -2.25 -20.06 26.56
C THR A 429 -3.28 -20.35 27.67
N ILE A 430 -4.57 -20.06 27.41
CA ILE A 430 -5.70 -20.25 28.33
C ILE A 430 -6.54 -21.44 27.84
N ALA A 431 -6.82 -22.40 28.70
CA ALA A 431 -7.49 -23.65 28.36
C ALA A 431 -8.89 -23.43 27.74
N GLU A 432 -9.64 -22.44 28.23
CA GLU A 432 -10.95 -22.08 27.70
C GLU A 432 -10.87 -21.64 26.23
N LEU A 433 -9.83 -20.90 25.85
CA LEU A 433 -9.62 -20.46 24.46
C LEU A 433 -9.13 -21.60 23.55
N VAL A 434 -8.41 -22.57 24.09
CA VAL A 434 -8.07 -23.82 23.36
C VAL A 434 -9.34 -24.60 23.04
N THR A 435 -10.29 -24.69 23.96
CA THR A 435 -11.58 -25.31 23.69
C THR A 435 -12.34 -24.59 22.56
N VAL A 436 -12.39 -23.25 22.59
CA VAL A 436 -12.98 -22.45 21.51
C VAL A 436 -12.28 -22.67 20.16
N PHE A 437 -10.96 -22.81 20.15
CA PHE A 437 -10.18 -23.13 18.95
C PHE A 437 -10.61 -24.46 18.33
N VAL A 438 -10.73 -25.51 19.16
CA VAL A 438 -11.16 -26.85 18.71
C VAL A 438 -12.61 -26.82 18.19
N GLU A 439 -13.53 -26.21 18.92
CA GLU A 439 -14.94 -26.05 18.55
C GLU A 439 -15.13 -25.24 17.26
N SER A 440 -14.22 -24.30 16.99
CA SER A 440 -14.21 -23.45 15.78
C SER A 440 -13.51 -24.12 14.58
N ASN A 441 -13.29 -25.43 14.59
CA ASN A 441 -12.56 -26.18 13.56
C ASN A 441 -11.11 -25.68 13.36
N GLY A 442 -10.42 -25.27 14.42
CA GLY A 442 -9.08 -24.73 14.35
C GLY A 442 -8.06 -25.68 13.70
N PHE A 443 -8.10 -26.99 14.00
CA PHE A 443 -7.20 -27.97 13.35
C PHE A 443 -7.43 -28.07 11.85
N PRO A 444 -8.64 -28.33 11.32
CA PRO A 444 -8.86 -28.36 9.86
C PRO A 444 -8.41 -27.09 9.13
N VAL A 445 -8.72 -25.92 9.68
CA VAL A 445 -8.33 -24.62 9.11
C VAL A 445 -6.80 -24.50 9.05
N THR A 446 -6.11 -24.81 10.15
CA THR A 446 -4.65 -24.76 10.22
C THR A 446 -3.99 -25.72 9.23
N LEU A 447 -4.50 -26.94 9.13
CA LEU A 447 -3.95 -27.96 8.22
C LEU A 447 -4.18 -27.59 6.74
N GLN A 448 -5.32 -26.96 6.43
CA GLN A 448 -5.55 -26.42 5.10
C GLN A 448 -4.59 -25.26 4.78
N ALA A 449 -4.30 -24.40 5.75
CA ALA A 449 -3.32 -23.33 5.60
C ALA A 449 -1.91 -23.86 5.36
N PHE A 450 -1.48 -24.93 6.04
CA PHE A 450 -0.21 -25.60 5.74
C PHE A 450 -0.13 -26.09 4.29
N LYS A 451 -1.20 -26.67 3.74
CA LYS A 451 -1.24 -27.10 2.33
C LYS A 451 -1.12 -25.92 1.38
N LYS A 452 -1.82 -24.81 1.69
CA LYS A 452 -1.82 -23.60 0.86
C LYS A 452 -0.48 -22.86 0.88
N PHE A 453 0.15 -22.77 2.04
CA PHE A 453 1.40 -22.02 2.26
C PHE A 453 2.61 -22.92 2.49
N ALA A 454 2.60 -24.13 1.96
CA ALA A 454 3.67 -25.14 2.15
C ALA A 454 5.07 -24.64 1.77
N THR A 455 5.18 -23.68 0.86
CA THR A 455 6.46 -23.10 0.42
C THR A 455 6.88 -21.87 1.25
N SER A 456 6.01 -21.37 2.12
CA SER A 456 6.32 -20.22 3.00
C SER A 456 6.81 -20.72 4.35
N GLN A 457 8.11 -20.60 4.61
CA GLN A 457 8.71 -20.93 5.90
C GLN A 457 8.08 -20.12 7.05
N PRO A 458 7.95 -18.78 6.99
CA PRO A 458 7.41 -18.02 8.11
C PRO A 458 5.98 -18.43 8.48
N ALA A 459 5.13 -18.66 7.46
CA ALA A 459 3.75 -19.10 7.70
C ALA A 459 3.70 -20.48 8.37
N CYS A 460 4.49 -21.43 7.89
CA CYS A 460 4.56 -22.76 8.50
C CYS A 460 5.08 -22.71 9.94
N VAL A 461 6.13 -21.93 10.21
CA VAL A 461 6.69 -21.78 11.56
C VAL A 461 5.65 -21.18 12.51
N ALA A 462 4.96 -20.11 12.12
CA ALA A 462 3.92 -19.49 12.95
C ALA A 462 2.78 -20.47 13.27
N LEU A 463 2.33 -21.24 12.29
CA LEU A 463 1.28 -22.25 12.47
C LEU A 463 1.75 -23.40 13.39
N PHE A 464 3.02 -23.88 13.25
CA PHE A 464 3.56 -24.87 14.16
C PHE A 464 3.69 -24.36 15.59
N HIS A 465 4.16 -23.13 15.79
CA HIS A 465 4.22 -22.50 17.11
C HIS A 465 2.84 -22.41 17.76
N MET A 466 1.83 -22.00 17.00
CA MET A 466 0.43 -21.98 17.46
C MET A 466 -0.04 -23.39 17.89
N LEU A 467 0.14 -24.40 17.02
CA LEU A 467 -0.23 -25.80 17.34
C LEU A 467 0.55 -26.32 18.57
N SER A 468 1.81 -25.96 18.70
CA SER A 468 2.62 -26.29 19.87
C SER A 468 2.00 -25.76 21.16
N VAL A 469 1.46 -24.54 21.17
CA VAL A 469 0.76 -23.97 22.32
C VAL A 469 -0.55 -24.73 22.59
N VAL A 470 -1.35 -24.98 21.58
CA VAL A 470 -2.64 -25.73 21.68
C VAL A 470 -2.43 -27.12 22.31
N LEU A 471 -1.35 -27.81 21.93
CA LEU A 471 -1.04 -29.17 22.39
C LEU A 471 -0.21 -29.21 23.69
N SER A 472 0.07 -28.07 24.30
CA SER A 472 0.91 -28.01 25.52
C SER A 472 0.23 -28.56 26.78
N ASP A 473 -1.10 -28.62 26.80
CA ASP A 473 -1.89 -29.20 27.88
C ASP A 473 -1.82 -30.73 27.94
N LYS A 474 -1.19 -31.36 26.92
CA LYS A 474 -1.08 -32.83 26.78
C LYS A 474 -2.46 -33.52 26.76
N ASN A 475 -3.50 -32.84 26.32
CA ASN A 475 -4.82 -33.41 26.18
C ASN A 475 -4.84 -34.38 25.00
N VAL A 476 -5.04 -35.67 25.29
CA VAL A 476 -5.06 -36.76 24.29
C VAL A 476 -6.16 -36.53 23.25
N GLU A 477 -7.33 -36.04 23.67
CA GLU A 477 -8.47 -35.78 22.79
C GLU A 477 -8.15 -34.71 21.73
N HIS A 478 -7.41 -33.65 22.10
CA HIS A 478 -6.96 -32.61 21.16
C HIS A 478 -5.99 -33.19 20.12
N VAL A 479 -5.04 -34.03 20.57
CA VAL A 479 -4.09 -34.71 19.67
C VAL A 479 -4.83 -35.63 18.69
N GLU A 480 -5.77 -36.44 19.18
CA GLU A 480 -6.54 -37.34 18.33
C GLU A 480 -7.41 -36.59 17.33
N THR A 481 -8.04 -35.48 17.76
CA THR A 481 -8.82 -34.60 16.86
C THR A 481 -7.93 -34.05 15.73
N MET A 482 -6.70 -33.62 16.04
CA MET A 482 -5.73 -33.14 15.05
C MET A 482 -5.33 -34.26 14.09
N ILE A 483 -5.04 -35.46 14.60
CA ILE A 483 -4.68 -36.64 13.79
C ILE A 483 -5.81 -37.00 12.83
N MET A 484 -7.05 -37.06 13.32
CA MET A 484 -8.24 -37.38 12.52
C MET A 484 -8.54 -36.31 11.45
N SER A 485 -8.02 -35.09 11.61
CA SER A 485 -8.12 -34.01 10.61
C SER A 485 -7.07 -34.08 9.51
N GLU A 486 -6.43 -35.23 9.25
CA GLU A 486 -5.36 -35.44 8.27
C GLU A 486 -4.07 -34.64 8.57
N GLY A 487 -3.80 -34.38 9.86
CA GLY A 487 -2.68 -33.53 10.30
C GLY A 487 -1.29 -34.16 10.13
N ILE A 488 -1.23 -35.47 10.02
CA ILE A 488 0.04 -36.22 10.12
C ILE A 488 0.99 -35.92 8.96
N GLU A 489 0.50 -35.92 7.73
CA GLU A 489 1.33 -35.67 6.55
C GLU A 489 1.95 -34.26 6.59
N ASN A 490 1.19 -33.27 7.05
CA ASN A 490 1.67 -31.89 7.15
C ASN A 490 2.73 -31.70 8.23
N LEU A 491 2.67 -32.49 9.32
CA LEU A 491 3.68 -32.46 10.38
C LEU A 491 5.00 -33.12 9.95
N THR A 492 4.91 -34.14 9.12
CA THR A 492 6.10 -34.94 8.72
C THR A 492 6.83 -34.36 7.51
N LEU A 493 6.12 -33.64 6.65
CA LEU A 493 6.69 -33.06 5.43
C LEU A 493 7.90 -32.16 5.67
N PRO A 494 7.92 -31.24 6.68
CA PRO A 494 9.10 -30.43 6.97
C PRO A 494 10.30 -31.26 7.43
N ILE A 495 10.08 -32.33 8.18
CA ILE A 495 11.13 -33.21 8.66
C ILE A 495 11.77 -33.96 7.49
N GLN A 496 10.96 -34.37 6.51
CA GLN A 496 11.40 -35.15 5.35
C GLN A 496 11.98 -34.31 4.21
N SER A 497 11.36 -33.15 3.90
CA SER A 497 11.68 -32.37 2.71
C SER A 497 12.44 -31.05 2.99
N HIS A 498 12.26 -30.45 4.16
CA HIS A 498 12.86 -29.16 4.52
C HIS A 498 13.99 -29.29 5.55
N ASN A 499 14.69 -30.38 5.55
CA ASN A 499 15.76 -30.71 6.49
C ASN A 499 16.94 -29.70 6.50
N GLU A 500 16.98 -28.72 5.61
CA GLU A 500 17.95 -27.62 5.61
C GLU A 500 17.51 -26.44 6.49
N ASP A 501 16.22 -26.32 6.78
CA ASP A 501 15.66 -25.21 7.57
C ASP A 501 15.53 -25.60 9.04
N LYS A 502 16.45 -25.06 9.85
CA LYS A 502 16.54 -25.35 11.28
C LYS A 502 15.30 -24.97 12.07
N GLU A 503 14.73 -23.78 11.79
CA GLU A 503 13.61 -23.22 12.54
C GLU A 503 12.33 -24.00 12.25
N LEU A 504 12.07 -24.26 10.97
CA LEU A 504 10.92 -25.03 10.53
C LEU A 504 10.97 -26.47 11.05
N VAL A 505 12.14 -27.10 10.98
CA VAL A 505 12.35 -28.47 11.49
C VAL A 505 12.15 -28.51 13.01
N ALA A 506 12.70 -27.56 13.77
CA ALA A 506 12.54 -27.50 15.22
C ALA A 506 11.06 -27.32 15.62
N ALA A 507 10.34 -26.42 14.94
CA ALA A 507 8.92 -26.16 15.22
C ALA A 507 8.04 -27.39 14.91
N SER A 508 8.26 -28.05 13.79
CA SER A 508 7.51 -29.26 13.43
C SER A 508 7.78 -30.42 14.36
N LEU A 509 9.04 -30.63 14.78
CA LEU A 509 9.42 -31.66 15.73
C LEU A 509 8.82 -31.42 17.12
N ASP A 510 8.73 -30.17 17.58
CA ASP A 510 8.11 -29.83 18.87
C ASP A 510 6.62 -30.23 18.89
N VAL A 511 5.88 -29.94 17.83
CA VAL A 511 4.48 -30.37 17.68
C VAL A 511 4.39 -31.90 17.64
N ALA A 512 5.21 -32.58 16.82
CA ALA A 512 5.22 -34.02 16.72
C ALA A 512 5.55 -34.71 18.07
N ALA A 513 6.48 -34.14 18.84
CA ALA A 513 6.82 -34.64 20.19
C ALA A 513 5.66 -34.50 21.18
N LYS A 514 4.86 -33.41 21.11
CA LYS A 514 3.67 -33.23 21.92
C LYS A 514 2.55 -34.21 21.58
N CYS A 515 2.48 -34.66 20.35
CA CYS A 515 1.55 -35.73 19.93
C CYS A 515 1.86 -37.09 20.56
N CYS A 516 3.08 -37.33 21.06
CA CYS A 516 3.49 -38.59 21.65
C CYS A 516 2.73 -39.00 22.93
N VAL A 517 1.78 -38.23 23.40
CA VAL A 517 0.87 -38.59 24.49
C VAL A 517 -0.26 -39.52 24.05
N SER A 518 -0.54 -39.61 22.73
CA SER A 518 -1.61 -40.45 22.16
C SER A 518 -1.05 -41.77 21.64
N GLU A 519 -1.72 -42.87 21.99
CA GLU A 519 -1.41 -44.21 21.43
C GLU A 519 -1.71 -44.27 19.92
N MET A 520 -2.71 -43.51 19.44
CA MET A 520 -2.99 -43.41 18.01
C MET A 520 -1.81 -42.83 17.23
N TRP A 521 -1.12 -41.83 17.78
CA TRP A 521 0.08 -41.24 17.20
C TRP A 521 1.23 -42.27 17.14
N SER A 522 1.45 -43.01 18.23
CA SER A 522 2.48 -44.04 18.28
C SER A 522 2.30 -45.11 17.20
N GLY A 523 1.08 -45.62 17.04
CA GLY A 523 0.76 -46.58 15.98
C GLY A 523 0.95 -46.01 14.56
N THR A 524 0.66 -44.71 14.37
CA THR A 524 0.84 -44.06 13.08
C THR A 524 2.31 -43.81 12.75
N LEU A 525 3.14 -43.43 13.73
CA LEU A 525 4.59 -43.27 13.53
C LEU A 525 5.25 -44.52 12.94
N SER A 526 4.83 -45.68 13.41
CA SER A 526 5.40 -46.94 12.98
C SER A 526 5.02 -47.35 11.53
N LEU A 527 3.90 -46.81 11.03
CA LEU A 527 3.46 -47.06 9.64
C LEU A 527 4.16 -46.14 8.62
N MET A 528 4.88 -45.13 9.10
CA MET A 528 5.56 -44.14 8.27
C MET A 528 7.09 -44.28 8.40
N ASP A 529 7.84 -43.88 7.36
CA ASP A 529 9.32 -43.80 7.42
C ASP A 529 9.81 -42.63 8.34
N LEU A 530 8.94 -42.12 9.21
CA LEU A 530 9.21 -40.97 10.05
C LEU A 530 10.27 -41.25 11.14
N PRO A 531 10.29 -42.42 11.83
CA PRO A 531 11.32 -42.69 12.83
C PRO A 531 12.73 -42.63 12.26
N LEU A 532 12.93 -43.09 11.04
CA LEU A 532 14.22 -43.02 10.36
C LEU A 532 14.57 -41.57 9.94
N ALA A 533 13.60 -40.81 9.45
CA ALA A 533 13.79 -39.41 9.12
C ALA A 533 14.15 -38.59 10.38
N VAL A 534 13.50 -38.82 11.52
CA VAL A 534 13.81 -38.19 12.79
C VAL A 534 15.21 -38.59 13.28
N LEU A 535 15.61 -39.84 13.16
CA LEU A 535 16.96 -40.30 13.50
C LEU A 535 18.03 -39.61 12.62
N ASN A 536 17.78 -39.47 11.33
CA ASN A 536 18.68 -38.75 10.42
C ASN A 536 18.74 -37.23 10.76
N THR A 537 17.63 -36.64 11.12
CA THR A 537 17.58 -35.25 11.61
C THR A 537 18.38 -35.07 12.91
N LEU A 538 18.25 -36.00 13.86
CA LEU A 538 19.03 -36.03 15.08
C LEU A 538 20.55 -36.16 14.79
N LYS A 539 20.95 -36.99 13.82
CA LYS A 539 22.35 -37.12 13.36
C LYS A 539 22.88 -35.81 12.77
N LYS A 540 22.05 -35.09 12.01
CA LYS A 540 22.44 -33.85 11.34
C LYS A 540 22.59 -32.69 12.32
N TRP A 541 21.71 -32.58 13.31
CA TRP A 541 21.59 -31.43 14.19
C TRP A 541 21.97 -31.75 15.67
N GLN A 542 23.04 -32.56 15.87
CA GLN A 542 23.44 -33.06 17.18
C GLN A 542 23.76 -31.95 18.20
N ASP A 543 24.18 -30.79 17.75
CA ASP A 543 24.59 -29.66 18.63
C ASP A 543 23.41 -28.74 19.01
N GLU A 544 22.20 -29.01 18.50
CA GLU A 544 21.03 -28.13 18.67
C GLU A 544 19.99 -28.72 19.62
N PRO A 545 20.00 -28.33 20.90
CA PRO A 545 19.12 -28.94 21.90
C PRO A 545 17.62 -28.80 21.60
N LEU A 546 17.19 -27.72 20.90
CA LEU A 546 15.80 -27.51 20.48
C LEU A 546 15.33 -28.53 19.44
N ILE A 547 16.24 -29.16 18.72
CA ILE A 547 15.97 -30.25 17.77
C ILE A 547 16.19 -31.60 18.42
N VAL A 548 17.27 -31.74 19.19
CA VAL A 548 17.68 -33.00 19.83
C VAL A 548 16.60 -33.49 20.80
N SER A 549 16.07 -32.63 21.66
CA SER A 549 15.11 -33.02 22.70
C SER A 549 13.81 -33.58 22.08
N PRO A 550 13.10 -32.90 21.17
CA PRO A 550 11.90 -33.45 20.57
C PRO A 550 12.17 -34.72 19.70
N CYS A 551 13.32 -34.79 19.01
CA CYS A 551 13.70 -36.02 18.29
C CYS A 551 13.75 -37.23 19.22
N LEU A 552 14.37 -37.08 20.39
CA LEU A 552 14.47 -38.17 21.38
C LEU A 552 13.09 -38.60 21.90
N VAL A 553 12.19 -37.66 22.15
CA VAL A 553 10.80 -37.95 22.58
C VAL A 553 10.07 -38.76 21.51
N ILE A 554 10.17 -38.34 20.23
CA ILE A 554 9.51 -39.04 19.10
C ILE A 554 10.10 -40.44 18.94
N LEU A 555 11.42 -40.58 18.99
CA LEU A 555 12.11 -41.91 18.87
C LEU A 555 11.76 -42.85 20.02
N ALA A 556 11.61 -42.31 21.24
CA ALA A 556 11.12 -43.10 22.36
C ALA A 556 9.68 -43.56 22.21
N CYS A 557 8.83 -42.72 21.61
CA CYS A 557 7.43 -43.04 21.31
C CYS A 557 7.37 -44.15 20.22
N ALA A 558 8.13 -44.00 19.12
CA ALA A 558 8.23 -44.98 18.04
C ALA A 558 8.84 -46.33 18.51
N GLY A 559 9.65 -46.32 19.55
CA GLY A 559 10.27 -47.50 20.14
C GLY A 559 9.32 -48.42 20.95
N GLN A 560 8.00 -48.31 20.72
CA GLN A 560 7.00 -49.22 21.30
C GLN A 560 6.74 -50.46 20.42
N GLU A 561 7.15 -50.45 19.17
CA GLU A 561 6.95 -51.54 18.22
C GLU A 561 8.28 -52.23 17.84
N GLY A 562 8.31 -53.54 17.89
CA GLY A 562 9.53 -54.34 17.72
C GLY A 562 10.22 -54.17 16.37
N ASP A 563 9.45 -54.04 15.27
CA ASP A 563 10.00 -53.87 13.92
C ASP A 563 10.69 -52.49 13.80
N THR A 564 10.09 -51.46 14.36
CA THR A 564 10.66 -50.10 14.41
C THR A 564 11.93 -50.07 15.27
N VAL A 565 11.94 -50.78 16.41
CA VAL A 565 13.16 -50.89 17.27
C VAL A 565 14.29 -51.51 16.47
N THR A 566 14.03 -52.62 15.78
CA THR A 566 15.06 -53.28 14.96
C THR A 566 15.64 -52.34 13.91
N LEU A 567 14.78 -51.62 13.18
CA LEU A 567 15.19 -50.63 12.18
C LEU A 567 16.07 -49.50 12.80
N LEU A 568 15.69 -48.98 13.95
CA LEU A 568 16.45 -47.92 14.65
C LEU A 568 17.80 -48.42 15.16
N VAL A 569 17.84 -49.61 15.68
CA VAL A 569 19.10 -50.25 16.16
C VAL A 569 20.08 -50.49 15.02
N GLU A 570 19.62 -51.05 13.90
CA GLU A 570 20.41 -51.23 12.68
C GLU A 570 20.96 -49.90 12.12
N ASN A 571 20.25 -48.79 12.36
CA ASN A 571 20.68 -47.47 11.92
C ASN A 571 21.45 -46.67 13.03
N GLY A 572 21.89 -47.32 14.08
CA GLY A 572 22.85 -46.78 15.04
C GLY A 572 22.26 -45.81 16.10
N ILE A 573 21.00 -45.98 16.51
CA ILE A 573 20.33 -45.13 17.46
C ILE A 573 21.07 -45.02 18.82
N TYR A 574 21.67 -46.13 19.30
CA TYR A 574 22.41 -46.13 20.58
C TYR A 574 23.59 -45.17 20.56
N GLU A 575 24.39 -45.19 19.47
CA GLU A 575 25.53 -44.27 19.34
C GLU A 575 25.09 -42.82 19.26
N VAL A 576 24.07 -42.51 18.52
CA VAL A 576 23.55 -41.17 18.35
C VAL A 576 22.99 -40.65 19.67
N THR A 577 22.22 -41.47 20.39
CA THR A 577 21.65 -41.14 21.69
C THR A 577 22.72 -40.88 22.73
N MET A 578 23.77 -41.71 22.76
CA MET A 578 24.92 -41.50 23.71
C MET A 578 25.74 -40.27 23.34
N ASN A 579 25.89 -39.93 22.07
CA ASN A 579 26.53 -38.68 21.66
C ASN A 579 25.71 -37.47 22.09
N ALA A 580 24.38 -37.51 21.92
CA ALA A 580 23.48 -36.45 22.40
C ALA A 580 23.63 -36.22 23.91
N LEU A 581 23.72 -37.30 24.70
CA LEU A 581 23.96 -37.22 26.17
C LEU A 581 25.29 -36.55 26.49
N LYS A 582 26.37 -36.91 25.77
CA LYS A 582 27.69 -36.31 25.97
C LYS A 582 27.71 -34.82 25.67
N THR A 583 27.08 -34.43 24.55
CA THR A 583 27.07 -33.05 24.09
C THR A 583 26.20 -32.16 24.99
N HIS A 584 25.06 -32.68 25.45
CA HIS A 584 24.06 -31.89 26.18
C HIS A 584 23.85 -32.34 27.64
N LYS A 585 24.85 -32.85 28.31
CA LYS A 585 24.76 -33.41 29.67
C LYS A 585 24.17 -32.44 30.74
N LEU A 586 24.20 -31.14 30.49
CA LEU A 586 23.59 -30.11 31.34
C LEU A 586 22.17 -29.73 30.96
N ASN A 587 21.66 -30.25 29.84
CA ASN A 587 20.29 -29.97 29.39
C ASN A 587 19.36 -31.09 29.90
N LEU A 588 18.51 -30.74 30.85
CA LEU A 588 17.63 -31.68 31.54
C LEU A 588 16.67 -32.39 30.59
N ASP A 589 16.13 -31.67 29.59
CA ASP A 589 15.14 -32.24 28.67
C ASP A 589 15.80 -33.24 27.67
N VAL A 590 17.01 -32.94 27.21
CA VAL A 590 17.79 -33.89 26.43
C VAL A 590 18.17 -35.12 27.28
N CYS A 591 18.60 -34.93 28.49
CA CYS A 591 18.94 -36.07 29.39
C CYS A 591 17.72 -36.96 29.65
N LYS A 592 16.55 -36.38 29.92
CA LYS A 592 15.30 -37.14 30.09
C LYS A 592 14.94 -37.89 28.82
N GLY A 593 15.03 -37.23 27.64
CA GLY A 593 14.76 -37.85 26.33
C GLY A 593 15.68 -39.04 26.07
N VAL A 594 16.99 -38.89 26.34
CA VAL A 594 17.97 -39.99 26.22
C VAL A 594 17.59 -41.17 27.09
N LEU A 595 17.32 -40.92 28.38
CA LEU A 595 16.95 -41.99 29.32
C LEU A 595 15.66 -42.70 28.87
N LEU A 596 14.70 -41.97 28.35
CA LEU A 596 13.46 -42.53 27.85
C LEU A 596 13.68 -43.41 26.62
N VAL A 597 14.50 -42.96 25.66
CA VAL A 597 14.89 -43.78 24.47
C VAL A 597 15.59 -45.06 24.92
N LEU A 598 16.61 -44.94 25.77
CA LEU A 598 17.37 -46.11 26.24
C LEU A 598 16.45 -47.10 26.98
N HIS A 599 15.57 -46.62 27.83
CA HIS A 599 14.61 -47.47 28.55
C HIS A 599 13.68 -48.23 27.61
N ARG A 600 13.14 -47.58 26.58
CA ARG A 600 12.25 -48.18 25.60
C ARG A 600 12.97 -49.22 24.74
N LEU A 601 14.13 -48.84 24.19
CA LEU A 601 14.90 -49.72 23.32
C LEU A 601 15.35 -50.99 24.07
N THR A 602 15.88 -50.84 25.30
CA THR A 602 16.35 -51.99 26.07
C THR A 602 15.22 -52.94 26.52
N SER A 603 13.99 -52.45 26.66
CA SER A 603 12.84 -53.32 27.00
C SER A 603 12.28 -54.07 25.80
N MET A 604 12.53 -53.65 24.56
CA MET A 604 11.97 -54.23 23.34
C MET A 604 13.03 -54.84 22.41
N ASP A 605 14.32 -54.55 22.62
CA ASP A 605 15.43 -55.06 21.79
C ASP A 605 15.63 -56.56 22.03
N THR A 606 15.42 -57.31 21.00
CA THR A 606 15.71 -58.74 20.97
C THR A 606 17.14 -59.03 20.51
N MET A 607 17.92 -58.01 20.11
CA MET A 607 19.30 -58.11 19.66
C MET A 607 20.25 -57.86 20.84
N GLU A 608 21.23 -58.67 21.03
CA GLU A 608 22.26 -58.52 22.07
C GLU A 608 23.16 -57.26 21.85
N SER A 609 23.19 -56.69 20.63
CA SER A 609 24.11 -55.63 20.23
C SER A 609 23.96 -54.33 21.00
N GLY A 610 22.72 -53.93 21.38
CA GLY A 610 22.45 -52.71 22.12
C GLY A 610 22.82 -52.85 23.59
N MET A 611 22.55 -53.98 24.21
CA MET A 611 22.91 -54.27 25.61
C MET A 611 24.44 -54.33 25.80
N ASP A 612 25.18 -54.88 24.82
CA ASP A 612 26.63 -54.88 24.84
C ASP A 612 27.25 -53.48 24.78
N LEU A 613 26.62 -52.56 24.08
CA LEU A 613 27.07 -51.16 23.98
C LEU A 613 26.81 -50.42 25.29
N LEU A 614 25.67 -50.61 25.93
CA LEU A 614 25.30 -50.00 27.20
C LEU A 614 26.09 -50.61 28.39
N ALA A 615 26.50 -51.86 28.30
CA ALA A 615 27.30 -52.54 29.33
C ALA A 615 28.77 -52.09 29.34
N LYS A 616 29.25 -51.30 28.38
CA LYS A 616 30.63 -50.79 28.37
C LYS A 616 30.83 -49.77 29.49
N GLN A 617 31.95 -49.87 30.20
CA GLN A 617 32.26 -49.01 31.35
C GLN A 617 32.13 -47.52 31.07
N PRO A 618 32.61 -46.93 29.93
CA PRO A 618 32.45 -45.51 29.65
C PRO A 618 31.00 -45.06 29.53
N THR A 619 30.08 -45.92 29.09
CA THR A 619 28.66 -45.64 29.02
C THR A 619 28.01 -45.60 30.40
N VAL A 620 28.36 -46.59 31.22
CA VAL A 620 27.88 -46.67 32.62
C VAL A 620 28.37 -45.46 33.43
N ASP A 621 29.63 -45.06 33.29
CA ASP A 621 30.20 -43.91 34.01
C ASP A 621 29.49 -42.61 33.57
N LEU A 622 29.18 -42.41 32.28
CA LEU A 622 28.44 -41.25 31.77
C LEU A 622 27.01 -41.21 32.31
N LEU A 623 26.31 -42.34 32.34
CA LEU A 623 24.95 -42.40 32.92
C LEU A 623 24.94 -42.09 34.41
N ILE A 624 25.94 -42.57 35.17
CA ILE A 624 26.11 -42.24 36.60
C ILE A 624 26.37 -40.75 36.78
N ASP A 625 27.25 -40.14 35.95
CA ASP A 625 27.58 -38.72 36.00
C ASP A 625 26.35 -37.80 35.74
N VAL A 626 25.44 -38.23 34.89
CA VAL A 626 24.20 -37.49 34.57
C VAL A 626 23.13 -37.65 35.66
N ILE A 627 23.07 -38.81 36.34
CA ILE A 627 22.08 -39.08 37.39
C ILE A 627 22.53 -38.51 38.76
N SER A 628 23.83 -38.37 38.98
CA SER A 628 24.40 -37.79 40.20
C SER A 628 24.42 -36.27 40.17
#